data_d1a0fc579752d55f1c85c50f70985b24
#
_entry.id   d1a0fc579752d55f1c85c50f70985b24
#
_cell.length_a   1.000
_cell.length_b   1.000
_cell.length_c   1.000
_cell.angle_alpha   90.00
_cell.angle_beta   90.00
_cell.angle_gamma   90.00
#
_symmetry.space_group_name_H-M   'P 1'
#
loop_
_entity.id
_entity.type
_entity.pdbx_description
1 polymer ?
#
loop_
_entity_poly.entity_id
_entity_poly.type
_entity_poly.pdbx_seq_one_letter_code
_entity_poly.pdbx_strand_id
1 'polypeptide(L)'
;MCIRDSLNLAQEMSRLDEQFRKRLETIFHAWQEGIATALRRGQSQGTVRRNLVPEETAGFLIAMYEGYALLAKNAQDAKVWNVGIRNIVGWLRSLRAPRQSRRGGRRLMSKGRVVKQR
;
A
#
# COMPACT_ATOMS: atom_id res chain seq x y z
N MET A 1 -11.46 24.46 11.01
CA MET A 1 -11.68 24.30 9.57
C MET A 1 -12.21 22.89 9.30
N CYS A 2 -13.36 22.77 8.66
CA CYS A 2 -13.98 21.50 8.33
C CYS A 2 -13.17 20.78 7.24
N ILE A 3 -13.17 19.44 7.24
CA ILE A 3 -12.55 18.62 6.18
C ILE A 3 -13.06 19.04 4.80
N ARG A 4 -14.37 19.28 4.71
CA ARG A 4 -15.04 19.77 3.50
C ARG A 4 -14.43 21.08 3.00
N ASP A 5 -14.13 22.01 3.89
CA ASP A 5 -13.56 23.32 3.53
C ASP A 5 -12.13 23.18 3.03
N SER A 6 -11.33 22.28 3.63
CA SER A 6 -9.96 21.99 3.19
C SER A 6 -9.93 21.34 1.80
N LEU A 7 -10.84 20.40 1.54
CA LEU A 7 -10.98 19.77 0.22
C LEU A 7 -11.49 20.76 -0.82
N ASN A 8 -12.47 21.60 -0.45
CA ASN A 8 -13.00 22.64 -1.33
C ASN A 8 -11.93 23.68 -1.67
N LEU A 9 -11.15 24.12 -0.67
CA LEU A 9 -10.06 25.06 -0.89
C LEU A 9 -9.00 24.48 -1.85
N ALA A 10 -8.62 23.23 -1.68
CA ALA A 10 -7.71 22.57 -2.61
C ALA A 10 -8.27 22.49 -4.02
N GLN A 11 -9.56 22.19 -4.17
CA GLN A 11 -10.23 22.17 -5.46
C GLN A 11 -10.33 23.56 -6.09
N GLU A 12 -10.64 24.57 -5.30
CA GLU A 12 -10.72 25.97 -5.78
C GLU A 12 -9.36 26.49 -6.21
N MET A 13 -8.31 26.21 -5.42
CA MET A 13 -6.95 26.61 -5.78
C MET A 13 -6.46 25.90 -7.03
N SER A 14 -6.81 24.63 -7.23
CA SER A 14 -6.45 23.91 -8.44
C SER A 14 -7.18 24.40 -9.68
N ARG A 15 -8.35 25.04 -9.52
CA ARG A 15 -9.07 25.70 -10.61
C ARG A 15 -8.50 27.08 -10.94
N LEU A 16 -8.07 27.81 -9.91
CA LEU A 16 -7.57 29.19 -10.04
C LEU A 16 -6.12 29.24 -10.53
N ASP A 17 -5.34 28.18 -10.27
CA ASP A 17 -3.93 28.12 -10.66
C ASP A 17 -3.59 26.74 -11.24
N GLU A 18 -3.56 26.68 -12.57
CA GLU A 18 -3.18 25.46 -13.30
C GLU A 18 -1.75 25.03 -13.01
N GLN A 19 -0.83 25.97 -12.75
CA GLN A 19 0.56 25.62 -12.42
C GLN A 19 0.63 24.93 -11.06
N PHE A 20 -0.15 25.40 -10.09
CA PHE A 20 -0.26 24.77 -8.78
C PHE A 20 -0.83 23.36 -8.90
N ARG A 21 -1.90 23.18 -9.68
CA ARG A 21 -2.49 21.87 -9.95
C ARG A 21 -1.48 20.91 -10.58
N LYS A 22 -0.76 21.35 -11.58
CA LYS A 22 0.27 20.54 -12.25
C LYS A 22 1.41 20.16 -11.32
N ARG A 23 1.81 21.06 -10.43
CA ARG A 23 2.84 20.76 -9.42
C ARG A 23 2.37 19.70 -8.43
N LEU A 24 1.12 19.79 -7.96
CA LEU A 24 0.54 18.77 -7.09
C LEU A 24 0.44 17.42 -7.80
N GLU A 25 -0.03 17.38 -9.03
CA GLU A 25 -0.05 16.15 -9.84
C GLU A 25 1.33 15.53 -9.97
N THR A 26 2.35 16.34 -10.22
CA THR A 26 3.74 15.88 -10.32
C THR A 26 4.23 15.26 -9.01
N ILE A 27 3.92 15.88 -7.87
CA ILE A 27 4.28 15.36 -6.54
C ILE A 27 3.58 14.04 -6.26
N PHE A 28 2.28 13.96 -6.45
CA PHE A 28 1.52 12.74 -6.22
C PHE A 28 1.93 11.62 -7.17
N HIS A 29 2.20 11.95 -8.43
CA HIS A 29 2.68 10.99 -9.40
C HIS A 29 4.06 10.43 -9.01
N ALA A 30 4.97 11.29 -8.55
CA ALA A 30 6.29 10.87 -8.06
C ALA A 30 6.18 9.93 -6.85
N TRP A 31 5.29 10.22 -5.90
CA TRP A 31 5.03 9.34 -4.76
C TRP A 31 4.44 8.00 -5.20
N GLN A 32 3.46 8.04 -6.08
CA GLN A 32 2.82 6.84 -6.61
C GLN A 32 3.83 5.95 -7.33
N GLU A 33 4.69 6.52 -8.17
CA GLU A 33 5.74 5.80 -8.87
C GLU A 33 6.76 5.18 -7.90
N GLY A 34 7.18 5.91 -6.87
CA GLY A 34 8.10 5.39 -5.87
C GLY A 34 7.53 4.19 -5.13
N ILE A 35 6.29 4.28 -4.68
CA ILE A 35 5.59 3.19 -3.97
C ILE A 35 5.35 2.01 -4.93
N ALA A 36 4.87 2.28 -6.14
CA ALA A 36 4.62 1.24 -7.14
C ALA A 36 5.89 0.48 -7.50
N THR A 37 7.02 1.17 -7.63
CA THR A 37 8.33 0.57 -7.88
C THR A 37 8.74 -0.36 -6.74
N ALA A 38 8.55 0.06 -5.49
CA ALA A 38 8.82 -0.78 -4.33
C ALA A 38 7.92 -2.03 -4.30
N LEU A 39 6.65 -1.89 -4.65
CA LEU A 39 5.71 -3.02 -4.74
C LEU A 39 6.09 -4.00 -5.85
N ARG A 40 6.47 -3.51 -7.02
CA ARG A 40 6.96 -4.36 -8.13
C ARG A 40 8.20 -5.13 -7.73
N ARG A 41 9.13 -4.47 -7.04
CA ARG A 41 10.33 -5.14 -6.53
C ARG A 41 9.96 -6.25 -5.55
N GLY A 42 9.03 -5.97 -4.63
CA GLY A 42 8.51 -6.98 -3.70
C GLY A 42 7.84 -8.15 -4.41
N GLN A 43 7.09 -7.89 -5.48
CA GLN A 43 6.49 -8.94 -6.32
C GLN A 43 7.55 -9.80 -7.01
N SER A 44 8.60 -9.19 -7.55
CA SER A 44 9.68 -9.92 -8.20
C SER A 44 10.52 -10.75 -7.21
N GLN A 45 10.60 -10.30 -5.95
CA GLN A 45 11.29 -11.04 -4.88
C GLN A 45 10.39 -12.06 -4.18
N GLY A 46 9.11 -12.11 -4.50
CA GLY A 46 8.15 -13.02 -3.90
C GLY A 46 7.67 -12.63 -2.51
N THR A 47 7.91 -11.39 -2.06
CA THR A 47 7.48 -10.88 -0.75
C THR A 47 6.13 -10.18 -0.78
N VAL A 48 5.72 -9.68 -1.94
CA VAL A 48 4.44 -9.00 -2.16
C VAL A 48 3.55 -9.86 -3.06
N ARG A 49 2.27 -9.87 -2.77
CA ARG A 49 1.25 -10.62 -3.53
C ARG A 49 1.27 -10.20 -5.01
N ARG A 50 1.21 -11.18 -5.90
CA ARG A 50 1.22 -10.94 -7.35
C ARG A 50 -0.14 -10.52 -7.90
N ASN A 51 -1.22 -10.73 -7.15
CA ASN A 51 -2.59 -10.43 -7.58
C ASN A 51 -3.02 -8.98 -7.32
N LEU A 52 -2.09 -8.08 -7.03
CA LEU A 52 -2.37 -6.66 -6.92
C LEU A 52 -1.69 -5.89 -8.07
N VAL A 53 -2.30 -4.74 -8.42
CA VAL A 53 -1.75 -3.80 -9.39
C VAL A 53 -0.96 -2.73 -8.64
N PRO A 54 0.38 -2.65 -8.81
CA PRO A 54 1.22 -1.75 -8.01
C PRO A 54 0.78 -0.29 -8.05
N GLU A 55 0.42 0.23 -9.21
CA GLU A 55 0.00 1.63 -9.36
C GLU A 55 -1.30 1.94 -8.61
N GLU A 56 -2.28 1.06 -8.71
CA GLU A 56 -3.56 1.21 -8.01
C GLU A 56 -3.38 1.09 -6.50
N THR A 57 -2.58 0.14 -6.07
CA THR A 57 -2.26 -0.09 -4.65
C THR A 57 -1.51 1.10 -4.06
N ALA A 58 -0.56 1.66 -4.80
CA ALA A 58 0.16 2.86 -4.41
C ALA A 58 -0.79 4.07 -4.26
N GLY A 59 -1.71 4.26 -5.21
CA GLY A 59 -2.72 5.31 -5.14
C GLY A 59 -3.62 5.16 -3.92
N PHE A 60 -4.03 3.93 -3.61
CA PHE A 60 -4.85 3.65 -2.43
C PHE A 60 -4.12 3.95 -1.12
N LEU A 61 -2.83 3.60 -1.03
CA LEU A 61 -2.00 3.91 0.13
C LEU A 61 -1.89 5.43 0.35
N ILE A 62 -1.66 6.19 -0.72
CA ILE A 62 -1.59 7.66 -0.65
C ILE A 62 -2.93 8.22 -0.18
N ALA A 63 -4.05 7.73 -0.71
CA ALA A 63 -5.39 8.17 -0.32
C ALA A 63 -5.67 7.91 1.17
N MET A 64 -5.31 6.74 1.69
CA MET A 64 -5.44 6.43 3.12
C MET A 64 -4.61 7.36 3.99
N TYR A 65 -3.34 7.56 3.62
CA TYR A 65 -2.42 8.42 4.35
C TYR A 65 -2.93 9.86 4.41
N GLU A 66 -3.27 10.42 3.27
CA GLU A 66 -3.79 11.79 3.17
C GLU A 66 -5.12 11.95 3.90
N GLY A 67 -6.00 10.95 3.80
CA GLY A 67 -7.28 10.94 4.50
C GLY A 67 -7.10 10.98 6.02
N TYR A 68 -6.25 10.15 6.58
CA TYR A 68 -5.97 10.15 8.02
C TYR A 68 -5.23 11.41 8.48
N ALA A 69 -4.30 11.94 7.67
CA ALA A 69 -3.63 13.19 7.96
C ALA A 69 -4.64 14.35 8.07
N LEU A 70 -5.60 14.39 7.16
CA LEU A 70 -6.66 15.40 7.16
C LEU A 70 -7.60 15.24 8.37
N LEU A 71 -8.00 14.01 8.69
CA LEU A 71 -8.85 13.71 9.84
C LEU A 71 -8.16 14.09 11.16
N ALA A 72 -6.89 13.73 11.31
CA ALA A 72 -6.10 14.06 12.50
C ALA A 72 -5.94 15.56 12.67
N LYS A 73 -5.66 16.28 11.59
CA LYS A 73 -5.54 17.74 11.58
C LYS A 73 -6.86 18.42 11.99
N ASN A 74 -7.97 17.94 11.45
CA ASN A 74 -9.29 18.47 11.77
C ASN A 74 -9.69 18.20 13.22
N ALA A 75 -9.41 16.99 13.73
CA ALA A 75 -9.72 16.61 15.10
C ALA A 75 -8.78 17.27 16.13
N GLN A 76 -7.63 17.75 15.71
CA GLN A 76 -6.56 18.26 16.59
C GLN A 76 -6.20 17.24 17.69
N ASP A 77 -6.23 15.96 17.34
CA ASP A 77 -6.02 14.84 18.25
C ASP A 77 -5.05 13.82 17.64
N ALA A 78 -3.91 13.66 18.27
CA ALA A 78 -2.89 12.70 17.85
C ALA A 78 -3.37 11.24 17.88
N LYS A 79 -4.40 10.92 18.67
CA LYS A 79 -4.99 9.58 18.72
C LYS A 79 -5.59 9.16 17.37
N VAL A 80 -6.19 10.10 16.64
CA VAL A 80 -6.74 9.84 15.29
C VAL A 80 -5.62 9.42 14.35
N TRP A 81 -4.49 10.11 14.41
CA TRP A 81 -3.32 9.76 13.62
C TRP A 81 -2.77 8.37 13.98
N ASN A 82 -2.67 8.07 15.26
CA ASN A 82 -2.16 6.78 15.73
C ASN A 82 -3.04 5.61 15.29
N VAL A 83 -4.36 5.79 15.31
CA VAL A 83 -5.32 4.81 14.77
C VAL A 83 -5.12 4.64 13.27
N GLY A 84 -4.97 5.74 12.54
CA GLY A 84 -4.74 5.73 11.11
C GLY A 84 -3.47 4.95 10.72
N ILE A 85 -2.37 5.25 11.37
CA ILE A 85 -1.09 4.56 11.12
C ILE A 85 -1.21 3.06 11.41
N ARG A 86 -1.85 2.69 12.51
CA ARG A 86 -2.08 1.28 12.86
C ARG A 86 -2.87 0.54 11.79
N ASN A 87 -3.93 1.14 11.28
CA ASN A 87 -4.76 0.57 10.23
C ASN A 87 -4.01 0.48 8.90
N ILE A 88 -3.24 1.49 8.54
CA ILE A 88 -2.40 1.49 7.34
C ILE A 88 -1.35 0.37 7.43
N VAL A 89 -0.67 0.24 8.56
CA VAL A 89 0.33 -0.82 8.76
C VAL A 89 -0.32 -2.21 8.69
N GLY A 90 -1.49 -2.39 9.29
CA GLY A 90 -2.25 -3.65 9.20
C GLY A 90 -2.60 -4.00 7.76
N TRP A 91 -3.06 -3.03 6.99
CA TRP A 91 -3.35 -3.22 5.57
C TRP A 91 -2.09 -3.55 4.76
N LEU A 92 -0.97 -2.84 5.00
CA LEU A 92 0.30 -3.12 4.33
C LEU A 92 0.78 -4.57 4.59
N ARG A 93 0.59 -5.06 5.81
CA ARG A 93 0.90 -6.47 6.14
C ARG A 93 0.07 -7.46 5.33
N SER A 94 -1.17 -7.10 4.98
CA SER A 94 -2.03 -7.94 4.15
C SER A 94 -1.54 -8.08 2.71
N LEU A 95 -0.66 -7.19 2.25
CA LEU A 95 -0.07 -7.24 0.91
C LEU A 95 1.07 -8.26 0.78
N ARG A 96 1.51 -8.85 1.88
CA ARG A 96 2.55 -9.87 1.86
C ARG A 96 2.09 -11.10 1.07
N ALA A 97 3.01 -11.67 0.32
CA ALA A 97 2.78 -12.93 -0.33
C ALA A 97 2.47 -14.03 0.71
N PRO A 98 1.54 -14.96 0.42
CA PRO A 98 1.30 -16.08 1.32
C PRO A 98 2.59 -16.88 1.50
N ARG A 99 2.88 -17.29 2.76
CA ARG A 99 4.02 -18.17 3.03
C ARG A 99 3.82 -19.46 2.24
N GLN A 100 4.74 -19.75 1.33
CA GLN A 100 4.80 -21.07 0.74
C GLN A 100 5.01 -22.08 1.88
N SER A 101 4.01 -22.94 2.10
CA SER A 101 4.15 -23.96 3.12
C SER A 101 5.31 -24.87 2.72
N ARG A 102 6.32 -24.98 3.59
CA ARG A 102 7.40 -25.98 3.46
C ARG A 102 6.88 -27.43 3.43
N ARG A 103 5.56 -27.62 3.43
CA ARG A 103 4.91 -28.94 3.39
C ARG A 103 5.09 -29.67 2.06
N GLY A 104 5.41 -28.99 0.95
CA GLY A 104 5.66 -29.62 -0.34
C GLY A 104 6.99 -30.38 -0.42
N GLY A 105 7.98 -30.00 0.33
CA GLY A 105 9.32 -30.61 0.28
C GLY A 105 9.44 -31.94 1.01
N ARG A 106 8.62 -32.20 2.01
CA ARG A 106 8.68 -33.48 2.77
C ARG A 106 7.93 -34.61 2.11
N ARG A 107 6.98 -34.37 1.22
CA ARG A 107 6.21 -35.42 0.55
C ARG A 107 6.99 -36.09 -0.59
N LEU A 108 7.95 -35.41 -1.20
CA LEU A 108 8.77 -35.96 -2.28
C LEU A 108 9.91 -36.85 -1.80
N MET A 109 10.34 -36.73 -0.55
CA MET A 109 11.41 -37.59 0.01
C MET A 109 10.91 -38.91 0.58
N SER A 110 9.60 -39.10 0.82
CA SER A 110 9.05 -40.32 1.37
C SER A 110 8.71 -41.41 0.35
N LYS A 111 8.73 -41.06 -0.94
CA LYS A 111 8.43 -42.03 -2.03
C LYS A 111 9.68 -42.72 -2.64
N GLY A 112 10.86 -42.44 -2.10
CA GLY A 112 12.11 -42.95 -2.64
C GLY A 112 12.66 -44.24 -1.98
N ARG A 113 11.93 -44.84 -1.04
CA ARG A 113 12.34 -46.10 -0.46
C ARG A 113 11.50 -47.26 -1.05
N VAL A 114 11.88 -47.68 -2.20
CA VAL A 114 11.48 -49.02 -2.66
C VAL A 114 12.40 -50.01 -1.96
N VAL A 115 11.86 -50.64 -0.94
CA VAL A 115 12.54 -51.81 -0.33
C VAL A 115 12.43 -52.96 -1.32
N LYS A 116 13.52 -53.31 -1.95
CA LYS A 116 13.61 -54.63 -2.62
C LYS A 116 13.61 -55.66 -1.53
N GLN A 117 12.50 -56.33 -1.37
CA GLN A 117 12.49 -57.64 -0.69
C GLN A 117 12.73 -58.68 -1.77
N ARG A 118 13.63 -59.57 -1.44
CA ARG A 118 13.76 -60.86 -2.11
C ARG A 118 12.61 -61.78 -1.74
#